data_5589cc5aa2b5bcff9ff3e9dfd09436d2
#
_entry.id   5589cc5aa2b5bcff9ff3e9dfd09436d2
#
_cell.length_a   1.000
_cell.length_b   1.000
_cell.length_c   1.000
_cell.angle_alpha   90.00
_cell.angle_beta   90.00
_cell.angle_gamma   90.00
#
_symmetry.space_group_name_H-M   'P 1'
#
loop_
_entity.id
_entity.type
_entity.pdbx_description
1 polymer ?
#
loop_
_entity_poly.entity_id
_entity_poly.type
_entity_poly.pdbx_seq_one_letter_code
_entity_poly.pdbx_strand_id
1 'polypeptide(L)'
;MGCRALLTTAALVATLGVTGAAGIAQTSSEDKVLAQKQGGFNPAAVRAAIASGDAAASRGDLAEARVNYDKAREASTLLLGFYRNLSGSFRGLDARIPREMDTKGRETQALLAETNLRLAALFRRQNQQQMAVPLLVEGIKLMTPAKPQGQKAYQSLLELGFVETEFRGASAAGQ
;
A
#
# COMPACT_ATOMS: atom_id res chain seq x y z
N MET A 1 -5.02 52.52 -52.18
CA MET A 1 -4.21 51.94 -53.23
C MET A 1 -3.89 50.54 -52.80
N GLY A 2 -4.47 49.55 -53.26
CA GLY A 2 -4.62 48.93 -54.55
C GLY A 2 -4.20 47.51 -54.37
N CYS A 3 -5.07 46.68 -54.55
CA CYS A 3 -5.39 45.70 -55.57
C CYS A 3 -4.93 44.26 -55.26
N ARG A 4 -5.98 43.41 -55.24
CA ARG A 4 -6.23 42.22 -56.08
C ARG A 4 -5.51 40.94 -55.67
N ALA A 5 -6.19 39.96 -55.16
CA ALA A 5 -7.06 38.95 -55.79
C ALA A 5 -6.26 37.99 -56.67
N LEU A 6 -6.33 36.72 -56.35
CA LEU A 6 -6.69 35.68 -57.31
C LEU A 6 -6.89 34.33 -56.62
N LEU A 7 -8.06 33.78 -56.84
CA LEU A 7 -8.54 32.44 -56.60
C LEU A 7 -7.74 31.42 -57.41
N THR A 8 -7.51 30.23 -56.86
CA THR A 8 -7.57 28.99 -57.70
C THR A 8 -8.12 27.85 -56.83
N THR A 9 -9.25 27.38 -57.27
CA THR A 9 -9.95 26.14 -56.91
C THR A 9 -9.28 24.93 -57.56
N ALA A 10 -9.19 23.84 -56.82
CA ALA A 10 -9.21 22.47 -57.39
C ALA A 10 -9.54 21.52 -56.21
N ALA A 11 -10.65 21.03 -56.12
CA ALA A 11 -11.42 19.89 -56.52
C ALA A 11 -10.80 18.52 -56.15
N LEU A 12 -11.49 17.90 -55.20
CA LEU A 12 -12.01 16.52 -55.25
C LEU A 12 -11.01 15.36 -55.38
N VAL A 13 -10.99 14.48 -54.39
CA VAL A 13 -11.41 13.07 -54.53
C VAL A 13 -11.74 12.49 -53.17
N ALA A 14 -12.94 12.05 -52.99
CA ALA A 14 -13.42 11.20 -51.92
C ALA A 14 -13.00 9.77 -52.18
N THR A 15 -12.40 9.11 -51.17
CA THR A 15 -12.42 7.64 -51.11
C THR A 15 -12.90 7.23 -49.73
N LEU A 16 -14.14 6.78 -49.67
CA LEU A 16 -14.66 5.99 -48.57
C LEU A 16 -13.89 4.67 -48.54
N GLY A 17 -13.17 4.47 -47.43
CA GLY A 17 -12.64 3.17 -47.05
C GLY A 17 -13.12 2.87 -45.64
N VAL A 18 -14.35 2.37 -45.50
CA VAL A 18 -14.82 1.77 -44.24
C VAL A 18 -14.19 0.40 -44.14
N THR A 19 -13.17 0.25 -43.33
CA THR A 19 -12.80 -1.01 -42.74
C THR A 19 -12.87 -0.89 -41.25
N GLY A 20 -14.01 -1.31 -40.69
CA GLY A 20 -14.18 -1.50 -39.28
C GLY A 20 -13.27 -2.64 -38.80
N ALA A 21 -12.12 -2.28 -38.26
CA ALA A 21 -11.42 -3.14 -37.33
C ALA A 21 -11.78 -2.63 -35.93
N ALA A 22 -12.66 -3.34 -35.25
CA ALA A 22 -12.83 -3.21 -33.82
C ALA A 22 -11.49 -3.60 -33.16
N GLY A 23 -10.56 -2.67 -33.12
CA GLY A 23 -9.36 -2.76 -32.35
C GLY A 23 -9.78 -2.74 -30.87
N ILE A 24 -9.82 -3.90 -30.24
CA ILE A 24 -9.77 -3.98 -28.78
C ILE A 24 -8.45 -3.32 -28.43
N ALA A 25 -8.54 -2.07 -27.96
CA ALA A 25 -7.39 -1.33 -27.46
C ALA A 25 -6.83 -2.16 -26.29
N GLN A 26 -5.77 -2.91 -26.53
CA GLN A 26 -4.95 -3.48 -25.50
C GLN A 26 -4.28 -2.28 -24.82
N THR A 27 -4.88 -1.81 -23.71
CA THR A 27 -4.21 -0.87 -22.84
C THR A 27 -2.86 -1.46 -22.48
N SER A 28 -1.79 -0.74 -22.80
CA SER A 28 -0.43 -1.20 -22.55
C SER A 28 -0.25 -1.51 -21.06
N SER A 29 0.67 -2.41 -20.75
CA SER A 29 0.99 -2.72 -19.35
C SER A 29 1.41 -1.45 -18.57
N GLU A 30 1.96 -0.47 -19.28
CA GLU A 30 2.36 0.83 -18.73
C GLU A 30 1.16 1.70 -18.34
N ASP A 31 0.11 1.74 -19.17
CA ASP A 31 -1.11 2.50 -18.84
C ASP A 31 -1.83 1.91 -17.61
N LYS A 32 -1.84 0.58 -17.48
CA LYS A 32 -2.37 -0.10 -16.29
C LYS A 32 -1.56 0.21 -15.04
N VAL A 33 -0.23 0.26 -15.14
CA VAL A 33 0.67 0.62 -14.04
C VAL A 33 0.50 2.08 -13.65
N LEU A 34 0.31 2.99 -14.61
CA LEU A 34 0.06 4.41 -14.35
C LEU A 34 -1.28 4.64 -13.65
N ALA A 35 -2.36 4.01 -14.11
CA ALA A 35 -3.66 4.09 -13.46
C ALA A 35 -3.63 3.57 -12.02
N GLN A 36 -2.90 2.51 -11.75
CA GLN A 36 -2.71 1.96 -10.41
C GLN A 36 -1.89 2.90 -9.50
N LYS A 37 -0.87 3.56 -10.05
CA LYS A 37 -0.06 4.56 -9.32
C LYS A 37 -0.85 5.82 -8.98
N GLN A 38 -1.70 6.28 -9.89
CA GLN A 38 -2.53 7.48 -9.69
C GLN A 38 -3.71 7.24 -8.75
N GLY A 39 -4.24 6.02 -8.69
CA GLY A 39 -5.41 5.66 -7.88
C GLY A 39 -5.19 5.59 -6.37
N GLY A 40 -3.96 5.68 -5.87
CA GLY A 40 -3.66 5.63 -4.43
C GLY A 40 -3.93 4.27 -3.75
N PHE A 41 -4.58 3.33 -4.44
CA PHE A 41 -4.92 2.00 -3.93
C PHE A 41 -3.87 0.96 -4.31
N ASN A 42 -2.67 1.09 -3.78
CA ASN A 42 -1.55 0.18 -4.03
C ASN A 42 -0.49 0.26 -2.92
N PRO A 43 0.41 -0.74 -2.78
CA PRO A 43 1.45 -0.73 -1.75
C PRO A 43 2.43 0.44 -1.85
N ALA A 44 2.65 1.01 -3.05
CA ALA A 44 3.53 2.17 -3.22
C ALA A 44 2.94 3.42 -2.58
N ALA A 45 1.62 3.64 -2.71
CA ALA A 45 0.92 4.74 -2.04
C ALA A 45 0.98 4.62 -0.51
N VAL A 46 0.86 3.39 0.02
CA VAL A 46 1.06 3.12 1.44
C VAL A 46 2.46 3.52 1.90
N ARG A 47 3.49 3.10 1.17
CA ARG A 47 4.88 3.48 1.48
C ARG A 47 5.09 4.99 1.44
N ALA A 48 4.50 5.67 0.46
CA ALA A 48 4.56 7.13 0.36
C ALA A 48 3.92 7.81 1.57
N ALA A 49 2.76 7.32 2.02
CA ALA A 49 2.11 7.84 3.23
C ALA A 49 2.95 7.59 4.49
N ILE A 50 3.56 6.40 4.63
CA ILE A 50 4.51 6.11 5.73
C ILE A 50 5.68 7.09 5.69
N ALA A 51 6.30 7.29 4.53
CA ALA A 51 7.44 8.21 4.39
C ALA A 51 7.06 9.66 4.71
N SER A 52 5.87 10.11 4.32
CA SER A 52 5.35 11.43 4.68
C SER A 52 5.15 11.55 6.19
N GLY A 53 4.63 10.50 6.84
CA GLY A 53 4.52 10.43 8.29
C GLY A 53 5.87 10.48 8.99
N ASP A 54 6.86 9.74 8.49
CA ASP A 54 8.24 9.75 9.03
C ASP A 54 8.88 11.14 8.91
N ALA A 55 8.69 11.81 7.77
CA ALA A 55 9.18 13.18 7.56
C ALA A 55 8.51 14.18 8.51
N ALA A 56 7.20 14.08 8.74
CA ALA A 56 6.48 14.92 9.70
C ALA A 56 6.95 14.66 11.15
N ALA A 57 7.10 13.39 11.54
CA ALA A 57 7.59 12.99 12.85
C ALA A 57 9.01 13.49 13.14
N SER A 58 9.86 13.51 12.11
CA SER A 58 11.24 14.03 12.19
C SER A 58 11.29 15.54 12.43
N ARG A 59 10.32 16.29 11.91
CA ARG A 59 10.16 17.73 12.15
C ARG A 59 9.47 18.04 13.49
N GLY A 60 9.03 17.01 14.22
CA GLY A 60 8.28 17.16 15.46
C GLY A 60 6.77 17.40 15.26
N ASP A 61 6.28 17.42 14.02
CA ASP A 61 4.86 17.53 13.74
C ASP A 61 4.16 16.18 13.91
N LEU A 62 3.83 15.87 15.16
CA LEU A 62 3.20 14.61 15.54
C LEU A 62 1.75 14.52 15.06
N ALA A 63 1.08 15.66 14.84
CA ALA A 63 -0.28 15.70 14.33
C ALA A 63 -0.32 15.30 12.85
N GLU A 64 0.52 15.91 12.02
CA GLU A 64 0.67 15.55 10.61
C GLU A 64 1.17 14.10 10.44
N ALA A 65 2.15 13.70 11.27
CA ALA A 65 2.65 12.32 11.27
C ALA A 65 1.53 11.31 11.51
N ARG A 66 0.68 11.57 12.51
CA ARG A 66 -0.47 10.72 12.81
C ARG A 66 -1.42 10.60 11.62
N VAL A 67 -1.81 11.72 11.01
CA VAL A 67 -2.72 11.72 9.84
C VAL A 67 -2.17 10.85 8.71
N ASN A 68 -0.87 10.96 8.42
CA ASN A 68 -0.24 10.17 7.37
C ASN A 68 -0.14 8.68 7.73
N TYR A 69 0.16 8.33 8.96
CA TYR A 69 0.18 6.93 9.40
C TYR A 69 -1.23 6.32 9.47
N ASP A 70 -2.24 7.06 9.93
CA ASP A 70 -3.63 6.60 9.93
C ASP A 70 -4.10 6.31 8.48
N LYS A 71 -3.78 7.19 7.53
CA LYS A 71 -4.03 6.98 6.09
C LYS A 71 -3.31 5.74 5.56
N ALA A 72 -2.04 5.53 5.92
CA ALA A 72 -1.30 4.35 5.52
C ALA A 72 -1.91 3.06 6.10
N ARG A 73 -2.36 3.09 7.36
CA ARG A 73 -3.00 1.97 8.05
C ARG A 73 -4.33 1.60 7.40
N GLU A 74 -5.18 2.59 7.14
CA GLU A 74 -6.46 2.39 6.47
C GLU A 74 -6.28 1.78 5.08
N ALA A 75 -5.42 2.37 4.24
CA ALA A 75 -5.13 1.87 2.91
C ALA A 75 -4.57 0.44 2.94
N SER A 76 -3.68 0.13 3.89
CA SER A 76 -3.14 -1.24 4.06
C SER A 76 -4.22 -2.24 4.44
N THR A 77 -5.15 -1.86 5.32
CA THR A 77 -6.24 -2.74 5.75
C THR A 77 -7.18 -3.07 4.59
N LEU A 78 -7.55 -2.05 3.80
CA LEU A 78 -8.41 -2.23 2.62
C LEU A 78 -7.73 -3.10 1.56
N LEU A 79 -6.44 -2.84 1.27
CA LEU A 79 -5.65 -3.62 0.32
C LEU A 79 -5.51 -5.08 0.75
N LEU A 80 -5.27 -5.32 2.03
CA LEU A 80 -5.14 -6.67 2.56
C LEU A 80 -6.45 -7.45 2.43
N GLY A 81 -7.58 -6.80 2.71
CA GLY A 81 -8.91 -7.35 2.48
C GLY A 81 -9.15 -7.69 1.00
N PHE A 82 -8.82 -6.76 0.11
CA PHE A 82 -8.92 -6.96 -1.34
C PHE A 82 -8.11 -8.18 -1.82
N TYR A 83 -6.82 -8.27 -1.47
CA TYR A 83 -5.98 -9.38 -1.90
C TYR A 83 -6.45 -10.73 -1.37
N ARG A 84 -6.91 -10.79 -0.11
CA ARG A 84 -7.48 -12.01 0.48
C ARG A 84 -8.74 -12.47 -0.24
N ASN A 85 -9.66 -11.54 -0.49
CA ASN A 85 -10.93 -11.85 -1.14
C ASN A 85 -10.69 -12.33 -2.58
N LEU A 86 -9.83 -11.64 -3.32
CA LEU A 86 -9.52 -12.02 -4.69
C LEU A 86 -8.79 -13.36 -4.76
N SER A 87 -7.81 -13.61 -3.89
CA SER A 87 -7.14 -14.92 -3.76
C SER A 87 -8.16 -16.03 -3.49
N GLY A 88 -9.08 -15.79 -2.54
CA GLY A 88 -10.14 -16.75 -2.19
C GLY A 88 -11.06 -17.08 -3.35
N SER A 89 -11.48 -16.07 -4.13
CA SER A 89 -12.41 -16.23 -5.25
C SER A 89 -11.87 -17.09 -6.40
N PHE A 90 -10.56 -17.15 -6.57
CA PHE A 90 -9.92 -17.94 -7.64
C PHE A 90 -9.29 -19.24 -7.15
N ARG A 91 -9.44 -19.57 -5.88
CA ARG A 91 -8.90 -20.83 -5.33
C ARG A 91 -9.60 -22.04 -5.93
N GLY A 92 -8.83 -22.90 -6.56
CA GLY A 92 -9.35 -24.06 -7.28
C GLY A 92 -9.71 -23.82 -8.75
N LEU A 93 -9.72 -22.55 -9.21
CA LEU A 93 -10.00 -22.18 -10.59
C LEU A 93 -8.71 -21.90 -11.39
N ASP A 94 -7.85 -21.03 -10.87
CA ASP A 94 -6.56 -20.67 -11.48
C ASP A 94 -5.54 -20.40 -10.37
N ALA A 95 -4.53 -21.24 -10.27
CA ALA A 95 -3.51 -21.13 -9.22
C ALA A 95 -2.58 -19.91 -9.34
N ARG A 96 -2.52 -19.25 -10.49
CA ARG A 96 -1.63 -18.08 -10.74
C ARG A 96 -2.14 -16.86 -10.00
N ILE A 97 -3.46 -16.62 -10.03
CA ILE A 97 -4.08 -15.45 -9.39
C ILE A 97 -3.93 -15.51 -7.86
N PRO A 98 -4.28 -16.59 -7.14
CA PRO A 98 -4.00 -16.71 -5.72
C PRO A 98 -2.53 -16.48 -5.35
N ARG A 99 -1.58 -17.05 -6.10
CA ARG A 99 -0.16 -16.87 -5.83
C ARG A 99 0.29 -15.40 -5.92
N GLU A 100 -0.19 -14.68 -6.92
CA GLU A 100 0.07 -13.25 -7.05
C GLU A 100 -0.54 -12.46 -5.89
N MET A 101 -1.82 -12.71 -5.60
CA MET A 101 -2.55 -12.02 -4.53
C MET A 101 -1.97 -12.32 -3.15
N ASP A 102 -1.60 -13.55 -2.88
CA ASP A 102 -0.96 -13.94 -1.62
C ASP A 102 0.41 -13.26 -1.44
N THR A 103 1.15 -13.04 -2.54
CA THR A 103 2.43 -12.31 -2.50
C THR A 103 2.22 -10.83 -2.17
N LYS A 104 1.28 -10.18 -2.85
CA LYS A 104 0.90 -8.78 -2.57
C LYS A 104 0.28 -8.63 -1.18
N GLY A 105 -0.49 -9.63 -0.75
CA GLY A 105 -1.06 -9.68 0.59
C GLY A 105 0.00 -9.73 1.70
N ARG A 106 1.04 -10.57 1.55
CA ARG A 106 2.17 -10.64 2.50
C ARG A 106 2.93 -9.31 2.57
N GLU A 107 3.17 -8.67 1.42
CA GLU A 107 3.80 -7.36 1.36
C GLU A 107 2.97 -6.31 2.11
N THR A 108 1.69 -6.25 1.84
CA THR A 108 0.76 -5.31 2.47
C THR A 108 0.62 -5.58 3.98
N GLN A 109 0.63 -6.84 4.38
CA GLN A 109 0.62 -7.23 5.78
C GLN A 109 1.85 -6.72 6.54
N ALA A 110 3.01 -6.77 5.91
CA ALA A 110 4.24 -6.21 6.47
C ALA A 110 4.17 -4.68 6.60
N LEU A 111 3.61 -3.99 5.59
CA LEU A 111 3.41 -2.53 5.63
C LEU A 111 2.42 -2.13 6.73
N LEU A 112 1.34 -2.89 6.93
CA LEU A 112 0.38 -2.64 8.01
C LEU A 112 1.05 -2.79 9.39
N ALA A 113 1.82 -3.85 9.60
CA ALA A 113 2.55 -4.06 10.85
C ALA A 113 3.60 -2.95 11.09
N GLU A 114 4.28 -2.51 10.04
CA GLU A 114 5.23 -1.41 10.09
C GLU A 114 4.55 -0.09 10.47
N THR A 115 3.40 0.20 9.88
CA THR A 115 2.59 1.38 10.18
C THR A 115 2.10 1.37 11.64
N ASN A 116 1.64 0.21 12.12
CA ASN A 116 1.24 0.04 13.52
C ASN A 116 2.37 0.31 14.50
N LEU A 117 3.59 -0.13 14.18
CA LEU A 117 4.78 0.17 15.00
C LEU A 117 5.06 1.67 15.08
N ARG A 118 4.93 2.40 13.96
CA ARG A 118 5.14 3.86 13.91
C ARG A 118 4.07 4.62 14.67
N LEU A 119 2.81 4.23 14.52
CA LEU A 119 1.70 4.80 15.30
C LEU A 119 1.88 4.53 16.79
N ALA A 120 2.26 3.31 17.18
CA ALA A 120 2.53 2.98 18.58
C ALA A 120 3.68 3.83 19.13
N ALA A 121 4.77 4.00 18.38
CA ALA A 121 5.89 4.86 18.78
C ALA A 121 5.46 6.32 18.91
N LEU A 122 4.62 6.82 18.00
CA LEU A 122 4.05 8.18 18.08
C LEU A 122 3.20 8.36 19.34
N PHE A 123 2.29 7.43 19.63
CA PHE A 123 1.46 7.49 20.85
C PHE A 123 2.29 7.39 22.13
N ARG A 124 3.37 6.60 22.14
CA ARG A 124 4.33 6.57 23.26
C ARG A 124 4.97 7.94 23.50
N ARG A 125 5.38 8.64 22.44
CA ARG A 125 5.91 10.02 22.52
C ARG A 125 4.90 11.02 23.08
N GLN A 126 3.61 10.75 22.91
CA GLN A 126 2.50 11.57 23.41
C GLN A 126 2.01 11.12 24.80
N ASN A 127 2.68 10.16 25.47
CA ASN A 127 2.25 9.53 26.72
C ASN A 127 0.86 8.87 26.65
N GLN A 128 0.43 8.45 25.46
CA GLN A 128 -0.85 7.76 25.20
C GLN A 128 -0.64 6.25 25.06
N GLN A 129 -0.12 5.62 26.10
CA GLN A 129 0.23 4.18 26.07
C GLN A 129 -0.97 3.28 25.77
N GLN A 130 -2.16 3.64 26.26
CA GLN A 130 -3.41 2.91 26.01
C GLN A 130 -3.76 2.84 24.51
N MET A 131 -3.31 3.79 23.70
CA MET A 131 -3.50 3.79 22.25
C MET A 131 -2.40 2.98 21.53
N ALA A 132 -1.22 2.88 22.12
CA ALA A 132 -0.10 2.14 21.54
C ALA A 132 -0.27 0.63 21.67
N VAL A 133 -0.77 0.14 22.83
CA VAL A 133 -0.86 -1.30 23.13
C VAL A 133 -1.67 -2.10 22.10
N PRO A 134 -2.90 -1.72 21.71
CA PRO A 134 -3.65 -2.49 20.71
C PRO A 134 -2.96 -2.55 19.35
N LEU A 135 -2.21 -1.50 18.94
CA LEU A 135 -1.45 -1.48 17.70
C LEU A 135 -0.27 -2.47 17.74
N LEU A 136 0.42 -2.55 18.87
CA LEU A 136 1.51 -3.50 19.09
C LEU A 136 0.98 -4.95 19.07
N VAL A 137 -0.13 -5.21 19.75
CA VAL A 137 -0.77 -6.54 19.74
C VAL A 137 -1.22 -6.93 18.33
N GLU A 138 -1.80 -6.00 17.57
CA GLU A 138 -2.14 -6.23 16.15
C GLU A 138 -0.89 -6.53 15.31
N GLY A 139 0.20 -5.78 15.51
CA GLY A 139 1.48 -6.04 14.85
C GLY A 139 2.03 -7.44 15.10
N ILE A 140 1.92 -7.93 16.33
CA ILE A 140 2.31 -9.30 16.70
C ILE A 140 1.40 -10.33 16.00
N LYS A 141 0.08 -10.11 15.97
CA LYS A 141 -0.86 -11.01 15.28
C LYS A 141 -0.62 -11.07 13.77
N LEU A 142 -0.26 -9.94 13.16
CA LEU A 142 0.02 -9.85 11.72
C LEU A 142 1.31 -10.58 11.34
N MET A 143 2.39 -10.38 12.10
CA MET A 143 3.75 -10.79 11.69
C MET A 143 4.29 -11.96 12.50
N THR A 144 3.61 -12.39 13.56
CA THR A 144 4.12 -13.34 14.57
C THR A 144 5.43 -12.86 15.24
N PRO A 145 5.77 -13.31 16.45
CA PRO A 145 7.04 -12.95 17.10
C PRO A 145 8.28 -13.49 16.37
N ALA A 146 8.10 -14.41 15.40
CA ALA A 146 9.20 -14.95 14.60
C ALA A 146 9.70 -13.97 13.51
N LYS A 147 8.96 -12.92 13.20
CA LYS A 147 9.32 -11.90 12.21
C LYS A 147 9.81 -10.62 12.89
N PRO A 148 10.71 -9.85 12.24
CA PRO A 148 11.31 -8.65 12.85
C PRO A 148 10.29 -7.64 13.37
N GLN A 149 9.20 -7.39 12.63
CA GLN A 149 8.16 -6.45 13.06
C GLN A 149 7.41 -6.97 14.29
N GLY A 150 7.09 -8.28 14.34
CA GLY A 150 6.45 -8.88 15.49
C GLY A 150 7.35 -8.89 16.73
N GLN A 151 8.66 -9.12 16.56
CA GLN A 151 9.64 -9.01 17.65
C GLN A 151 9.70 -7.58 18.19
N LYS A 152 9.79 -6.57 17.31
CA LYS A 152 9.78 -5.16 17.72
C LYS A 152 8.52 -4.78 18.47
N ALA A 153 7.36 -5.27 18.01
CA ALA A 153 6.09 -5.02 18.68
C ALA A 153 6.06 -5.66 20.07
N TYR A 154 6.52 -6.90 20.21
CA TYR A 154 6.61 -7.58 21.49
C TYR A 154 7.60 -6.91 22.44
N GLN A 155 8.77 -6.54 21.96
CA GLN A 155 9.75 -5.77 22.71
C GLN A 155 9.20 -4.45 23.22
N SER A 156 8.40 -3.75 22.40
CA SER A 156 7.74 -2.51 22.83
C SER A 156 6.72 -2.73 23.94
N LEU A 157 6.04 -3.89 24.00
CA LEU A 157 5.14 -4.24 25.11
C LEU A 157 5.93 -4.52 26.41
N LEU A 158 7.10 -5.16 26.31
CA LEU A 158 8.04 -5.35 27.45
C LEU A 158 8.50 -3.99 28.01
N GLU A 159 8.96 -3.09 27.13
CA GLU A 159 9.41 -1.74 27.50
C GLU A 159 8.30 -0.91 28.17
N LEU A 160 7.05 -1.14 27.82
CA LEU A 160 5.88 -0.49 28.39
C LEU A 160 5.40 -1.17 29.68
N GLY A 161 5.98 -2.30 30.07
CA GLY A 161 5.60 -3.06 31.26
C GLY A 161 4.29 -3.83 31.17
N PHE A 162 3.75 -4.06 29.95
CA PHE A 162 2.53 -4.85 29.74
C PHE A 162 2.79 -6.36 29.69
N VAL A 163 4.04 -6.77 29.49
CA VAL A 163 4.51 -8.16 29.55
C VAL A 163 5.84 -8.18 30.27
N GLU A 164 6.15 -9.28 30.97
CA GLU A 164 7.37 -9.43 31.77
C GLU A 164 8.33 -10.47 31.18
N THR A 165 7.79 -11.43 30.41
CA THR A 165 8.56 -12.55 29.88
C THR A 165 9.21 -12.18 28.54
N GLU A 166 10.52 -12.31 28.44
CA GLU A 166 11.24 -12.12 27.19
C GLU A 166 10.97 -13.25 26.19
N PHE A 167 10.71 -12.88 24.93
CA PHE A 167 10.64 -13.85 23.84
C PHE A 167 12.03 -14.14 23.29
N ARG A 168 12.56 -15.34 23.54
CA ARG A 168 13.90 -15.74 23.12
C ARG A 168 13.98 -16.35 21.71
N GLY A 169 12.86 -16.41 20.96
CA GLY A 169 12.80 -17.02 19.64
C GLY A 169 12.88 -18.54 19.65
N ALA A 170 12.53 -19.19 18.54
CA ALA A 170 12.56 -20.64 18.41
C ALA A 170 13.97 -21.24 18.47
N SER A 171 15.03 -20.43 18.26
CA SER A 171 16.43 -20.90 18.28
C SER A 171 16.99 -21.13 19.69
N ALA A 172 16.36 -20.63 20.75
CA ALA A 172 16.84 -20.78 22.12
C ALA A 172 16.10 -21.85 22.93
N ALA A 173 15.11 -22.52 22.35
CA ALA A 173 14.32 -23.57 23.00
C ALA A 173 14.97 -24.98 22.93
N GLY A 174 16.20 -25.08 22.42
CA GLY A 174 16.92 -26.33 22.17
C GLY A 174 18.32 -26.42 22.80
N GLN A 175 18.62 -25.68 23.87
CA GLN A 175 19.83 -25.83 24.68
C GLN A 175 19.49 -26.18 26.11
#